data_6c6c06876ced2b52f22c167c3dd5293f
#
_entry.id   6c6c06876ced2b52f22c167c3dd5293f
#
_cell.length_a   1.000
_cell.length_b   1.000
_cell.length_c   1.000
_cell.angle_alpha   90.00
_cell.angle_beta   90.00
_cell.angle_gamma   90.00
#
_symmetry.space_group_name_H-M   'P 1'
#
loop_
_entity.id
_entity.type
_entity.pdbx_description
1 polymer ?
#
loop_
_entity_poly.entity_id
_entity_poly.type
_entity_poly.pdbx_seq_one_letter_code
_entity_poly.pdbx_strand_id
1 'polypeptide(L)'
;MPIKRYKPEQIVTLLRQIEVEMANGKTTPQACREAQITVQTFYRWRKEYGGLKLDQAKRLKDLEKENSKLKRLVAELSLEKQILKDVAEGNF
;
A
#
# COMPACT_ATOMS: atom_id res chain seq x y z
N MET A 1 -5.91 19.88 -5.05
CA MET A 1 -5.50 18.84 -5.99
C MET A 1 -5.76 17.48 -5.40
N PRO A 2 -6.37 16.56 -6.15
CA PRO A 2 -6.51 15.20 -5.64
C PRO A 2 -5.14 14.56 -5.50
N ILE A 3 -4.86 14.00 -4.33
CA ILE A 3 -3.65 13.24 -4.10
C ILE A 3 -3.80 11.90 -4.81
N LYS A 4 -2.96 11.65 -5.80
CA LYS A 4 -2.93 10.37 -6.48
C LYS A 4 -2.41 9.30 -5.52
N ARG A 5 -3.22 8.29 -5.31
CA ARG A 5 -2.81 7.11 -4.52
C ARG A 5 -2.51 5.98 -5.49
N TYR A 6 -1.35 5.35 -5.28
CA TYR A 6 -0.90 4.25 -6.11
C TYR A 6 -0.94 2.94 -5.32
N LYS A 7 -1.38 1.89 -5.99
CA LYS A 7 -1.33 0.55 -5.42
C LYS A 7 0.11 0.01 -5.49
N PRO A 8 0.52 -0.91 -4.59
CA PRO A 8 1.88 -1.44 -4.62
C PRO A 8 2.32 -1.98 -5.97
N GLU A 9 1.45 -2.67 -6.70
CA GLU A 9 1.76 -3.19 -8.03
C GLU A 9 2.00 -2.07 -9.05
N GLN A 10 1.28 -0.95 -8.93
CA GLN A 10 1.49 0.22 -9.77
C GLN A 10 2.83 0.89 -9.45
N ILE A 11 3.17 0.97 -8.18
CA ILE A 11 4.44 1.53 -7.72
C ILE A 11 5.61 0.74 -8.30
N VAL A 12 5.58 -0.59 -8.22
CA VAL A 12 6.64 -1.45 -8.76
C VAL A 12 6.75 -1.28 -10.27
N THR A 13 5.63 -1.20 -10.99
CA THR A 13 5.62 -0.99 -12.44
C THR A 13 6.26 0.35 -12.81
N LEU A 14 5.88 1.43 -12.11
CA LEU A 14 6.44 2.76 -12.35
C LEU A 14 7.93 2.82 -12.02
N LEU A 15 8.36 2.18 -10.92
CA LEU A 15 9.77 2.10 -10.58
C LEU A 15 10.59 1.44 -11.69
N ARG A 16 10.09 0.34 -12.25
CA ARG A 16 10.76 -0.33 -13.36
C ARG A 16 10.83 0.54 -14.60
N GLN A 17 9.74 1.23 -14.94
CA GLN A 17 9.73 2.15 -16.06
C GLN A 17 10.79 3.25 -15.89
N ILE A 18 10.85 3.85 -14.71
CA ILE A 18 11.83 4.89 -14.41
C ILE A 18 13.26 4.36 -14.52
N GLU A 19 13.52 3.18 -13.97
CA GLU A 19 14.84 2.55 -14.02
C GLU A 19 15.26 2.24 -15.48
N VAL A 20 14.35 1.74 -16.30
CA VAL A 20 14.59 1.48 -17.72
C VAL A 20 14.89 2.78 -18.46
N GLU A 21 14.13 3.83 -18.21
CA GLU A 21 14.34 5.15 -18.84
C GLU A 21 15.70 5.74 -18.44
N MET A 22 16.09 5.59 -17.19
CA MET A 22 17.42 6.02 -16.72
C MET A 22 18.53 5.21 -17.37
N ALA A 23 18.34 3.90 -17.54
CA ALA A 23 19.29 3.04 -18.24
C ALA A 23 19.46 3.44 -19.72
N ASN A 24 18.40 4.01 -20.31
CA ASN A 24 18.41 4.51 -21.69
C ASN A 24 18.96 5.94 -21.83
N GLY A 25 19.50 6.49 -20.75
CA GLY A 25 20.18 7.78 -20.78
C GLY A 25 19.38 8.97 -20.27
N LYS A 26 18.16 8.78 -19.79
CA LYS A 26 17.38 9.86 -19.17
C LYS A 26 17.86 10.14 -17.76
N THR A 27 17.76 11.39 -17.34
CA THR A 27 18.07 11.75 -15.96
C THR A 27 16.93 11.35 -15.04
N THR A 28 17.22 11.20 -13.73
CA THR A 28 16.20 10.88 -12.73
C THR A 28 15.04 11.88 -12.75
N PRO A 29 15.27 13.21 -12.75
CA PRO A 29 14.17 14.17 -12.83
C PRO A 29 13.31 14.03 -14.09
N GLN A 30 13.91 13.76 -15.25
CA GLN A 30 13.18 13.58 -16.50
C GLN A 30 12.27 12.34 -16.44
N ALA A 31 12.83 11.22 -16.01
CA ALA A 31 12.08 9.97 -15.91
C ALA A 31 10.92 10.09 -14.91
N CYS A 32 11.13 10.72 -13.76
CA CYS A 32 10.10 10.97 -12.77
C CYS A 32 9.00 11.90 -13.31
N ARG A 33 9.37 12.93 -14.06
CA ARG A 33 8.40 13.84 -14.67
C ARG A 33 7.50 13.11 -15.66
N GLU A 34 8.06 12.24 -16.48
CA GLU A 34 7.29 11.43 -17.42
C GLU A 34 6.33 10.46 -16.71
N ALA A 35 6.76 9.93 -15.57
CA ALA A 35 5.93 9.07 -14.73
C ALA A 35 4.94 9.86 -13.86
N GLN A 36 4.97 11.20 -13.93
CA GLN A 36 4.09 12.10 -13.16
C GLN A 36 4.26 11.96 -11.64
N ILE A 37 5.47 11.73 -11.20
CA ILE A 37 5.83 11.69 -9.77
C ILE A 37 6.99 12.63 -9.48
N THR A 38 7.18 12.97 -8.22
CA THR A 38 8.33 13.77 -7.79
C THR A 38 9.55 12.88 -7.59
N VAL A 39 10.75 13.47 -7.65
CA VAL A 39 12.00 12.77 -7.37
C VAL A 39 11.99 12.22 -5.93
N GLN A 40 11.45 12.97 -4.99
CA GLN A 40 11.31 12.54 -3.60
C GLN A 40 10.45 11.29 -3.47
N THR A 41 9.32 11.25 -4.19
CA THR A 41 8.44 10.08 -4.23
C THR A 41 9.17 8.88 -4.81
N PHE A 42 9.93 9.09 -5.88
CA PHE A 42 10.73 8.02 -6.50
C PHE A 42 11.71 7.40 -5.51
N TYR A 43 12.48 8.21 -4.78
CA TYR A 43 13.44 7.70 -3.81
C TYR A 43 12.78 6.99 -2.64
N ARG A 44 11.65 7.50 -2.18
CA ARG A 44 10.86 6.84 -1.14
C ARG A 44 10.36 5.47 -1.60
N TRP A 45 9.79 5.40 -2.80
CA TRP A 45 9.29 4.14 -3.36
C TRP A 45 10.42 3.15 -3.61
N ARG A 46 11.56 3.63 -4.10
CA ARG A 46 12.73 2.78 -4.31
C ARG A 46 13.19 2.13 -3.02
N LYS A 47 13.17 2.87 -1.93
CA LYS A 47 13.53 2.35 -0.62
C LYS A 47 12.50 1.32 -0.12
N GLU A 48 11.22 1.59 -0.30
CA GLU A 48 10.15 0.74 0.23
C GLU A 48 9.82 -0.46 -0.65
N TYR A 49 9.90 -0.29 -1.97
CA TYR A 49 9.42 -1.30 -2.93
C TYR A 49 10.46 -1.75 -3.96
N GLY A 50 11.66 -1.20 -3.93
CA GLY A 50 12.66 -1.42 -4.99
C GLY A 50 13.11 -2.86 -5.18
N GLY A 51 12.97 -3.72 -4.18
CA GLY A 51 13.30 -5.13 -4.29
C GLY A 51 12.13 -6.05 -4.63
N LEU A 52 10.93 -5.49 -4.80
CA LEU A 52 9.72 -6.30 -5.01
C LEU A 52 9.48 -6.58 -6.49
N LYS A 53 9.05 -7.79 -6.78
CA LYS A 53 8.51 -8.15 -8.09
C LYS A 53 7.02 -7.81 -8.12
N LEU A 54 6.45 -7.72 -9.33
CA LEU A 54 5.05 -7.33 -9.50
C LEU A 54 4.08 -8.26 -8.77
N ASP A 55 4.33 -9.56 -8.81
CA ASP A 55 3.53 -10.56 -8.10
C ASP A 55 3.63 -10.42 -6.58
N GLN A 56 4.81 -10.06 -6.06
CA GLN A 56 5.01 -9.80 -4.63
C GLN A 56 4.27 -8.56 -4.17
N ALA A 57 4.27 -7.50 -5.00
CA ALA A 57 3.52 -6.27 -4.70
C ALA A 57 2.00 -6.52 -4.66
N LYS A 58 1.50 -7.33 -5.58
CA LYS A 58 0.10 -7.75 -5.60
C LYS A 58 -0.26 -8.55 -4.35
N ARG A 59 0.62 -9.48 -3.97
CA ARG A 59 0.44 -10.29 -2.76
C ARG A 59 0.43 -9.45 -1.49
N LEU A 60 1.31 -8.44 -1.42
CA LEU A 60 1.34 -7.50 -0.31
C LEU A 60 0.01 -6.77 -0.16
N LYS A 61 -0.54 -6.31 -1.29
CA LYS A 61 -1.85 -5.65 -1.32
C LYS A 61 -2.96 -6.57 -0.80
N ASP A 62 -2.95 -7.83 -1.23
CA ASP A 62 -3.94 -8.82 -0.79
C ASP A 62 -3.82 -9.09 0.72
N LEU A 63 -2.59 -9.18 1.23
CA LEU A 63 -2.33 -9.36 2.66
C LEU A 63 -2.79 -8.15 3.49
N GLU A 64 -2.59 -6.94 3.00
CA GLU A 64 -3.07 -5.73 3.66
C GLU A 64 -4.60 -5.72 3.74
N LYS A 65 -5.26 -6.14 2.68
CA LYS A 65 -6.72 -6.26 2.63
C LYS A 65 -7.24 -7.28 3.62
N GLU A 66 -6.62 -8.48 3.66
CA GLU A 66 -6.95 -9.52 4.64
C GLU A 66 -6.75 -9.04 6.07
N ASN A 67 -5.64 -8.36 6.34
CA ASN A 67 -5.32 -7.85 7.66
C ASN A 67 -6.40 -6.86 8.13
N SER A 68 -6.82 -5.94 7.28
CA SER A 68 -7.89 -5.00 7.58
C SER A 68 -9.21 -5.71 7.88
N LYS A 69 -9.54 -6.75 7.11
CA LYS A 69 -10.73 -7.57 7.32
C LYS A 69 -10.69 -8.31 8.65
N LEU A 70 -9.54 -8.91 8.98
CA LEU A 70 -9.35 -9.62 10.25
C LEU A 70 -9.48 -8.68 11.44
N LYS A 71 -8.89 -7.49 11.36
CA LYS A 71 -9.01 -6.48 12.41
C LYS A 71 -10.47 -6.09 12.66
N ARG A 72 -11.26 -5.95 11.59
CA ARG A 72 -12.68 -5.64 11.68
C ARG A 72 -13.44 -6.78 12.39
N LEU A 73 -13.19 -8.02 11.99
CA LEU A 73 -13.82 -9.20 12.59
C LEU A 73 -13.49 -9.33 14.07
N VAL A 74 -12.24 -9.10 14.46
CA VAL A 74 -11.84 -9.13 15.86
C VAL A 74 -12.56 -8.04 16.65
N ALA A 75 -12.69 -6.85 16.11
CA ALA A 75 -13.41 -5.75 16.76
C ALA A 75 -14.89 -6.08 16.95
N GLU A 76 -15.54 -6.65 15.93
CA GLU A 76 -16.95 -7.07 16.01
C GLU A 76 -17.16 -8.15 17.07
N LEU A 77 -16.30 -9.17 17.11
CA LEU A 77 -16.36 -10.24 18.11
C LEU A 77 -16.14 -9.71 19.52
N SER A 78 -15.20 -8.80 19.70
CA SER A 78 -14.94 -8.17 20.99
C SER A 78 -16.15 -7.37 21.48
N LEU A 79 -16.82 -6.67 20.58
CA LEU A 79 -18.03 -5.91 20.89
C LEU A 79 -19.17 -6.83 21.28
N GLU A 80 -19.40 -7.91 20.53
CA GLU A 80 -20.42 -8.92 20.87
C GLU A 80 -20.18 -9.52 22.24
N LYS A 81 -18.93 -9.87 22.55
CA LYS A 81 -18.54 -10.42 23.84
C LYS A 81 -18.87 -9.43 24.96
N GLN A 82 -18.61 -8.17 24.77
CA GLN A 82 -18.91 -7.12 25.74
C GLN A 82 -20.42 -6.97 25.96
N ILE A 83 -21.20 -6.96 24.87
CA ILE A 83 -22.66 -6.87 24.94
C ILE A 83 -23.25 -8.07 25.72
N LEU A 84 -22.80 -9.30 25.39
CA LEU A 84 -23.25 -10.51 26.08
C LEU A 84 -22.89 -10.46 27.55
N LYS A 85 -21.72 -9.99 27.91
CA LYS A 85 -21.29 -9.83 29.29
C LYS A 85 -22.18 -8.84 30.04
N ASP A 86 -22.48 -7.69 29.44
CA ASP A 86 -23.32 -6.65 30.03
C ASP A 86 -24.74 -7.17 30.28
N VAL A 87 -25.31 -7.90 29.34
CA VAL A 87 -26.64 -8.52 29.51
C VAL A 87 -26.62 -9.54 30.64
N ALA A 88 -25.61 -10.41 30.69
CA ALA A 88 -25.48 -11.43 31.72
C ALA A 88 -25.31 -10.82 33.12
N GLU A 89 -24.67 -9.66 33.23
CA GLU A 89 -24.47 -8.94 34.49
C GLU A 89 -25.62 -7.98 34.83
N GLY A 90 -26.61 -7.84 33.95
CA GLY A 90 -27.73 -6.93 34.14
C GLY A 90 -27.39 -5.45 33.93
N ASN A 91 -26.29 -5.15 33.24
CA ASN A 91 -25.81 -3.80 32.97
C ASN A 91 -26.31 -3.28 31.62
N PHE A 92 -27.62 -3.15 31.48
CA PHE A 92 -28.19 -2.67 30.22
C PHE A 92 -29.22 -1.57 30.42
#